data_91dbeae1be51d7f940c995c05258652f
#
_entry.id   91dbeae1be51d7f940c995c05258652f
#
_cell.length_a   1.000
_cell.length_b   1.000
_cell.length_c   1.000
_cell.angle_alpha   90.00
_cell.angle_beta   90.00
_cell.angle_gamma   90.00
#
_symmetry.space_group_name_H-M   'P 1'
#
loop_
_entity.id
_entity.type
_entity.pdbx_description
1 polymer ?
#
loop_
_entity_poly.entity_id
_entity_poly.type
_entity_poly.pdbx_seq_one_letter_code
_entity_poly.pdbx_strand_id
1 'polypeptide(L)'
;MMQFKEYFKTPIYVEDLPQWVDPINKVCDPYIKEAKERNKEKIKKQKGSDFGVVAHSFPIASDPKLKKYIKYIGDRSWEFLDCMGYDLKNHTCVFTECWVQEFPKDGGGHHNSHVHPNNHVSGFFYLHRNEDSPLPVLHDPRPAALICALPEKSGKDVTYASQAIHWRPNPGTLIIQPAYITHQYSVGGPNKPFRFIHFNIQAIEKRFMRSQ
;
A
#
# COMPACT_ATOMS: atom_id res chain seq x y z
N MET A 1 -17.52 26.33 26.63
CA MET A 1 -17.53 25.26 25.61
C MET A 1 -16.07 24.81 25.42
N MET A 2 -15.79 23.49 25.48
CA MET A 2 -14.43 22.95 25.30
C MET A 2 -14.02 23.12 23.84
N GLN A 3 -12.81 23.69 23.59
CA GLN A 3 -12.25 23.83 22.24
C GLN A 3 -11.19 22.75 22.02
N PHE A 4 -11.30 21.98 20.94
CA PHE A 4 -10.29 21.03 20.52
C PHE A 4 -9.37 21.68 19.47
N LYS A 5 -8.05 21.55 19.69
CA LYS A 5 -7.02 21.86 18.69
C LYS A 5 -6.30 20.57 18.34
N GLU A 6 -6.14 20.32 17.05
CA GLU A 6 -5.53 19.08 16.56
C GLU A 6 -4.12 19.36 16.05
N TYR A 7 -3.15 18.65 16.63
CA TYR A 7 -1.74 18.71 16.23
C TYR A 7 -1.24 17.32 15.89
N PHE A 8 -0.18 17.23 15.07
CA PHE A 8 0.47 15.98 14.68
C PHE A 8 -0.50 14.99 14.00
N LYS A 9 -1.36 15.50 13.13
CA LYS A 9 -2.28 14.66 12.34
C LYS A 9 -1.49 13.71 11.43
N THR A 10 -1.99 12.50 11.27
CA THR A 10 -1.47 11.52 10.32
C THR A 10 -2.39 11.49 9.11
N PRO A 11 -2.03 12.12 7.98
CA PRO A 11 -2.87 12.14 6.79
C PRO A 11 -2.77 10.81 6.03
N ILE A 12 -3.87 10.43 5.41
CA ILE A 12 -3.96 9.36 4.43
C ILE A 12 -4.73 9.91 3.24
N TYR A 13 -4.15 9.85 2.05
CA TYR A 13 -4.84 10.22 0.83
C TYR A 13 -5.56 9.01 0.26
N VAL A 14 -6.80 9.20 -0.19
CA VAL A 14 -7.62 8.17 -0.82
C VAL A 14 -8.31 8.77 -2.04
N GLU A 15 -8.24 8.05 -3.16
CA GLU A 15 -8.90 8.43 -4.40
C GLU A 15 -9.39 7.19 -5.14
N ASP A 16 -10.58 7.26 -5.74
CA ASP A 16 -11.14 6.18 -6.55
C ASP A 16 -10.94 6.45 -8.04
N LEU A 17 -10.22 5.56 -8.70
CA LEU A 17 -9.79 5.62 -10.09
C LEU A 17 -10.20 4.35 -10.87
N PRO A 18 -11.50 4.00 -10.91
CA PRO A 18 -11.97 2.73 -11.48
C PRO A 18 -11.62 2.60 -12.98
N GLN A 19 -11.50 3.72 -13.71
CA GLN A 19 -11.14 3.75 -15.12
C GLN A 19 -9.75 3.18 -15.43
N TRP A 20 -8.87 3.05 -14.42
CA TRP A 20 -7.50 2.54 -14.56
C TRP A 20 -7.39 1.04 -14.27
N VAL A 21 -8.43 0.42 -13.69
CA VAL A 21 -8.38 -0.99 -13.25
C VAL A 21 -8.10 -1.92 -14.42
N ASP A 22 -8.96 -1.93 -15.44
CA ASP A 22 -8.83 -2.84 -16.57
C ASP A 22 -7.56 -2.63 -17.42
N PRO A 23 -7.21 -1.36 -17.79
CA PRO A 23 -5.97 -1.12 -18.50
C PRO A 23 -4.72 -1.59 -17.74
N ILE A 24 -4.65 -1.33 -16.45
CA ILE A 24 -3.50 -1.70 -15.63
C ILE A 24 -3.47 -3.21 -15.39
N ASN A 25 -4.60 -3.86 -15.13
CA ASN A 25 -4.66 -5.31 -14.99
C ASN A 25 -4.07 -6.03 -16.22
N LYS A 26 -4.44 -5.59 -17.43
CA LYS A 26 -3.90 -6.17 -18.68
C LYS A 26 -2.38 -6.07 -18.77
N VAL A 27 -1.80 -4.97 -18.28
CA VAL A 27 -0.34 -4.82 -18.22
C VAL A 27 0.26 -5.69 -17.12
N CYS A 28 -0.41 -5.83 -15.98
CA CYS A 28 0.06 -6.61 -14.83
C CYS A 28 -0.03 -8.14 -15.02
N ASP A 29 -0.93 -8.63 -15.85
CA ASP A 29 -1.14 -10.07 -16.06
C ASP A 29 0.13 -10.87 -16.41
N PRO A 30 1.00 -10.43 -17.34
CA PRO A 30 2.26 -11.13 -17.63
C PRO A 30 3.20 -11.19 -16.41
N TYR A 31 3.29 -10.11 -15.65
CA TYR A 31 4.13 -10.04 -14.45
C TYR A 31 3.66 -11.00 -13.36
N ILE A 32 2.35 -11.09 -13.13
CA ILE A 32 1.78 -12.05 -12.17
C ILE A 32 1.97 -13.50 -12.66
N LYS A 33 1.78 -13.76 -13.96
CA LYS A 33 2.03 -15.09 -14.55
C LYS A 33 3.48 -15.53 -14.32
N GLU A 34 4.44 -14.65 -14.59
CA GLU A 34 5.86 -14.90 -14.34
C GLU A 34 6.16 -15.17 -12.86
N ALA A 35 5.60 -14.32 -11.96
CA ALA A 35 5.78 -14.49 -10.52
C ALA A 35 5.21 -15.84 -10.02
N LYS A 36 4.07 -16.27 -10.52
CA LYS A 36 3.49 -17.58 -10.22
C LYS A 36 4.37 -18.73 -10.69
N GLU A 37 4.93 -18.64 -11.89
CA GLU A 37 5.83 -19.68 -12.41
C GLU A 37 7.11 -19.79 -11.58
N ARG A 38 7.72 -18.65 -11.20
CA ARG A 38 8.88 -18.64 -10.27
C ARG A 38 8.56 -19.30 -8.91
N ASN A 39 7.34 -19.17 -8.43
CA ASN A 39 6.91 -19.69 -7.14
C ASN A 39 6.35 -21.11 -7.19
N LYS A 40 6.31 -21.74 -8.37
CA LYS A 40 5.64 -23.03 -8.61
C LYS A 40 6.09 -24.13 -7.64
N GLU A 41 7.39 -24.26 -7.41
CA GLU A 41 7.91 -25.26 -6.48
C GLU A 41 7.60 -24.94 -5.01
N LYS A 42 7.57 -23.66 -4.64
CA LYS A 42 7.14 -23.24 -3.30
C LYS A 42 5.65 -23.56 -3.08
N ILE A 43 4.81 -23.26 -4.08
CA ILE A 43 3.37 -23.54 -4.04
C ILE A 43 3.11 -25.04 -3.84
N LYS A 44 3.84 -25.91 -4.56
CA LYS A 44 3.72 -27.37 -4.40
C LYS A 44 4.08 -27.83 -2.97
N LYS A 45 5.16 -27.27 -2.40
CA LYS A 45 5.64 -27.64 -1.06
C LYS A 45 4.73 -27.14 0.07
N GLN A 46 3.96 -26.08 -0.17
CA GLN A 46 3.05 -25.49 0.81
C GLN A 46 1.62 -26.04 0.74
N LYS A 47 1.37 -27.06 -0.06
CA LYS A 47 0.07 -27.71 -0.16
C LYS A 47 -0.39 -28.20 1.24
N GLY A 48 -1.52 -27.65 1.71
CA GLY A 48 -2.04 -27.90 3.06
C GLY A 48 -1.50 -26.97 4.15
N SER A 49 -0.68 -25.97 3.80
CA SER A 49 -0.26 -24.89 4.71
C SER A 49 -1.35 -23.81 4.77
N ASP A 50 -1.54 -23.20 5.95
CA ASP A 50 -2.42 -22.05 6.14
C ASP A 50 -1.87 -20.77 5.51
N PHE A 51 -0.64 -20.79 5.00
CA PHE A 51 0.07 -19.68 4.41
C PHE A 51 0.29 -19.89 2.91
N GLY A 52 -0.56 -19.29 2.10
CA GLY A 52 -0.42 -19.30 0.64
C GLY A 52 0.80 -18.49 0.16
N VAL A 53 1.39 -18.96 -0.94
CA VAL A 53 2.49 -18.23 -1.58
C VAL A 53 1.93 -17.05 -2.36
N VAL A 54 2.40 -15.86 -2.01
CA VAL A 54 2.05 -14.63 -2.70
C VAL A 54 2.84 -14.51 -4.00
N ALA A 55 2.17 -14.22 -5.11
CA ALA A 55 2.83 -13.91 -6.39
C ALA A 55 3.24 -12.43 -6.38
N HIS A 56 4.54 -12.18 -6.30
CA HIS A 56 5.15 -10.86 -6.25
C HIS A 56 6.03 -10.64 -7.48
N SER A 57 5.73 -9.60 -8.27
CA SER A 57 6.48 -9.29 -9.50
C SER A 57 7.86 -8.71 -9.23
N PHE A 58 8.70 -8.65 -10.25
CA PHE A 58 9.81 -7.70 -10.31
C PHE A 58 9.29 -6.26 -10.44
N PRO A 59 10.18 -5.23 -10.31
CA PRO A 59 9.78 -3.84 -10.46
C PRO A 59 9.10 -3.58 -11.81
N ILE A 60 8.00 -2.79 -11.80
CA ILE A 60 7.21 -2.47 -12.97
C ILE A 60 7.22 -0.97 -13.33
N ALA A 61 7.87 -0.12 -12.54
CA ALA A 61 7.87 1.34 -12.74
C ALA A 61 8.41 1.77 -14.11
N SER A 62 9.31 0.99 -14.71
CA SER A 62 9.92 1.29 -16.01
C SER A 62 9.12 0.78 -17.21
N ASP A 63 8.00 0.07 -17.02
CA ASP A 63 7.17 -0.40 -18.12
C ASP A 63 6.55 0.79 -18.86
N PRO A 64 6.84 0.98 -20.17
CA PRO A 64 6.32 2.10 -20.94
C PRO A 64 4.79 2.14 -21.01
N LYS A 65 4.11 1.00 -20.89
CA LYS A 65 2.64 0.90 -20.86
C LYS A 65 2.06 1.48 -19.58
N LEU A 66 2.83 1.52 -18.48
CA LEU A 66 2.44 2.11 -17.21
C LEU A 66 2.86 3.58 -17.07
N LYS A 67 3.56 4.17 -18.04
CA LYS A 67 4.13 5.52 -17.95
C LYS A 67 3.13 6.58 -17.45
N LYS A 68 1.91 6.56 -17.94
CA LYS A 68 0.87 7.53 -17.53
C LYS A 68 0.47 7.32 -16.06
N TYR A 69 0.30 6.07 -15.66
CA TYR A 69 -0.03 5.70 -14.29
C TYR A 69 1.11 6.04 -13.33
N ILE A 70 2.34 5.67 -13.66
CA ILE A 70 3.53 5.96 -12.84
C ILE A 70 3.71 7.47 -12.66
N LYS A 71 3.53 8.25 -13.74
CA LYS A 71 3.56 9.71 -13.61
C LYS A 71 2.47 10.22 -12.67
N TYR A 72 1.25 9.71 -12.81
CA TYR A 72 0.11 10.13 -12.00
C TYR A 72 0.35 9.88 -10.50
N ILE A 73 0.72 8.65 -10.12
CA ILE A 73 0.97 8.33 -8.71
C ILE A 73 2.19 9.09 -8.15
N GLY A 74 3.18 9.37 -8.99
CA GLY A 74 4.32 10.21 -8.63
C GLY A 74 3.88 11.65 -8.32
N ASP A 75 3.07 12.25 -9.21
CA ASP A 75 2.54 13.60 -9.03
C ASP A 75 1.66 13.69 -7.77
N ARG A 76 0.75 12.72 -7.54
CA ARG A 76 -0.09 12.66 -6.32
C ARG A 76 0.72 12.49 -5.05
N SER A 77 1.76 11.65 -5.08
CA SER A 77 2.65 11.46 -3.93
C SER A 77 3.46 12.71 -3.61
N TRP A 78 3.87 13.46 -4.64
CA TRP A 78 4.56 14.72 -4.48
C TRP A 78 3.67 15.79 -3.87
N GLU A 79 2.46 15.94 -4.39
CA GLU A 79 1.43 16.84 -3.85
C GLU A 79 1.07 16.46 -2.40
N PHE A 80 1.00 15.17 -2.08
CA PHE A 80 0.77 14.69 -0.73
C PHE A 80 1.86 15.15 0.24
N LEU A 81 3.14 15.06 -0.15
CA LEU A 81 4.25 15.55 0.67
C LEU A 81 4.22 17.08 0.83
N ASP A 82 3.89 17.81 -0.23
CA ASP A 82 3.73 19.27 -0.19
C ASP A 82 2.61 19.67 0.79
N CYS A 83 1.45 19.02 0.71
CA CYS A 83 0.32 19.19 1.64
C CYS A 83 0.67 18.86 3.09
N MET A 84 1.63 17.97 3.33
CA MET A 84 2.18 17.70 4.66
C MET A 84 3.12 18.80 5.18
N GLY A 85 3.47 19.77 4.34
CA GLY A 85 4.29 20.95 4.71
C GLY A 85 5.80 20.75 4.51
N TYR A 86 6.23 19.76 3.72
CA TYR A 86 7.65 19.58 3.40
C TYR A 86 8.13 20.60 2.35
N ASP A 87 9.31 21.19 2.56
CA ASP A 87 9.98 22.00 1.51
C ASP A 87 10.64 21.07 0.48
N LEU A 88 10.02 20.99 -0.69
CA LEU A 88 10.43 20.10 -1.78
C LEU A 88 11.24 20.78 -2.90
N LYS A 89 11.56 22.09 -2.77
CA LYS A 89 12.22 22.88 -3.83
C LYS A 89 13.50 22.23 -4.39
N ASN A 90 14.33 21.69 -3.51
CA ASN A 90 15.61 21.10 -3.86
C ASN A 90 15.57 19.56 -3.94
N HIS A 91 14.37 18.96 -3.97
CA HIS A 91 14.18 17.52 -4.01
C HIS A 91 13.59 17.05 -5.35
N THR A 92 13.70 15.79 -5.61
CA THR A 92 13.05 15.08 -6.71
C THR A 92 12.44 13.77 -6.21
N CYS A 93 11.41 13.32 -6.90
CA CYS A 93 10.69 12.09 -6.60
C CYS A 93 11.40 10.88 -7.24
N VAL A 94 11.67 9.86 -6.46
CA VAL A 94 12.24 8.59 -6.92
C VAL A 94 11.38 7.43 -6.42
N PHE A 95 10.96 6.58 -7.34
CA PHE A 95 10.37 5.29 -6.98
C PHE A 95 11.48 4.35 -6.53
N THR A 96 11.47 3.98 -5.28
CA THR A 96 12.38 2.97 -4.73
C THR A 96 11.84 1.57 -4.95
N GLU A 97 10.51 1.43 -4.96
CA GLU A 97 9.79 0.21 -5.23
C GLU A 97 8.52 0.52 -6.01
N CYS A 98 8.17 -0.34 -6.93
CA CYS A 98 6.86 -0.37 -7.57
C CYS A 98 6.68 -1.77 -8.17
N TRP A 99 5.74 -2.53 -7.65
CA TRP A 99 5.50 -3.91 -8.07
C TRP A 99 4.02 -4.27 -7.95
N VAL A 100 3.59 -5.28 -8.70
CA VAL A 100 2.25 -5.86 -8.58
C VAL A 100 2.32 -7.15 -7.80
N GLN A 101 1.35 -7.37 -6.94
CA GLN A 101 1.22 -8.56 -6.13
C GLN A 101 -0.18 -9.16 -6.23
N GLU A 102 -0.22 -10.48 -6.21
CA GLU A 102 -1.47 -11.22 -6.15
C GLU A 102 -1.41 -12.29 -5.06
N PHE A 103 -2.38 -12.26 -4.17
CA PHE A 103 -2.59 -13.29 -3.16
C PHE A 103 -3.33 -14.47 -3.80
N PRO A 104 -3.03 -15.72 -3.37
CA PRO A 104 -3.60 -16.89 -4.01
C PRO A 104 -5.11 -16.96 -3.82
N LYS A 105 -5.78 -17.50 -4.83
CA LYS A 105 -7.22 -17.74 -4.82
C LYS A 105 -7.67 -18.74 -3.75
N ASP A 106 -6.76 -19.60 -3.30
CA ASP A 106 -7.04 -20.66 -2.33
C ASP A 106 -6.84 -20.18 -0.88
N GLY A 107 -6.58 -18.88 -0.69
CA GLY A 107 -6.39 -18.25 0.61
C GLY A 107 -4.97 -18.33 1.15
N GLY A 108 -4.77 -17.86 2.37
CA GLY A 108 -3.51 -17.93 3.12
C GLY A 108 -2.49 -16.81 2.80
N GLY A 109 -2.73 -15.97 1.81
CA GLY A 109 -1.86 -14.80 1.56
C GLY A 109 -1.98 -13.78 2.69
N HIS A 110 -0.84 -13.26 3.14
CA HIS A 110 -0.79 -12.22 4.19
C HIS A 110 0.49 -11.39 4.07
N HIS A 111 0.53 -10.27 4.76
CA HIS A 111 1.74 -9.51 5.05
C HIS A 111 1.82 -9.23 6.54
N ASN A 112 2.96 -9.52 7.12
CA ASN A 112 3.25 -9.17 8.50
C ASN A 112 3.25 -7.65 8.68
N SER A 113 3.06 -7.22 9.91
CA SER A 113 3.14 -5.81 10.31
C SER A 113 4.54 -5.27 10.04
N HIS A 114 4.64 -4.18 9.26
CA HIS A 114 5.90 -3.56 8.86
C HIS A 114 5.73 -2.08 8.48
N VAL A 115 6.85 -1.41 8.30
CA VAL A 115 6.99 -0.06 7.74
C VAL A 115 7.92 -0.11 6.53
N HIS A 116 8.00 0.97 5.76
CA HIS A 116 8.93 1.09 4.64
C HIS A 116 10.07 2.06 4.98
N PRO A 117 11.17 1.57 5.61
CA PRO A 117 12.28 2.43 6.03
C PRO A 117 12.93 3.11 4.81
N ASN A 118 13.50 4.30 5.04
CA ASN A 118 14.13 5.14 4.03
C ASN A 118 13.22 5.64 2.90
N ASN A 119 11.90 5.53 3.07
CA ASN A 119 10.93 6.10 2.16
C ASN A 119 10.12 7.21 2.87
N HIS A 120 9.54 8.11 2.07
CA HIS A 120 8.67 9.18 2.60
C HIS A 120 7.20 8.85 2.39
N VAL A 121 6.91 8.18 1.27
CA VAL A 121 5.56 7.77 0.88
C VAL A 121 5.52 6.28 0.61
N SER A 122 4.46 5.64 1.03
CA SER A 122 4.04 4.28 0.65
C SER A 122 2.63 4.35 0.10
N GLY A 123 2.33 3.57 -0.94
CA GLY A 123 1.00 3.59 -1.54
C GLY A 123 0.57 2.26 -2.14
N PHE A 124 -0.74 2.15 -2.33
CA PHE A 124 -1.40 0.95 -2.84
C PHE A 124 -2.46 1.35 -3.85
N PHE A 125 -2.53 0.62 -4.96
CA PHE A 125 -3.61 0.73 -5.93
C PHE A 125 -4.26 -0.64 -6.12
N TYR A 126 -5.53 -0.76 -5.76
CA TYR A 126 -6.24 -2.04 -5.71
C TYR A 126 -6.84 -2.38 -7.07
N LEU A 127 -6.51 -3.56 -7.57
CA LEU A 127 -6.91 -4.05 -8.89
C LEU A 127 -8.00 -5.13 -8.81
N HIS A 128 -7.85 -6.09 -7.89
CA HIS A 128 -8.86 -7.13 -7.65
C HIS A 128 -9.10 -7.29 -6.16
N ARG A 129 -10.35 -7.32 -5.77
CA ARG A 129 -10.80 -7.57 -4.42
C ARG A 129 -12.19 -8.20 -4.41
N ASN A 130 -12.49 -9.02 -3.41
CA ASN A 130 -13.82 -9.51 -3.06
C ASN A 130 -14.05 -9.39 -1.55
N GLU A 131 -15.19 -9.90 -1.07
CA GLU A 131 -15.57 -9.76 0.36
C GLU A 131 -14.60 -10.47 1.31
N ASP A 132 -14.05 -11.62 0.89
CA ASP A 132 -13.12 -12.45 1.68
C ASP A 132 -11.64 -12.07 1.47
N SER A 133 -11.37 -11.03 0.68
CA SER A 133 -10.00 -10.55 0.48
C SER A 133 -9.40 -10.04 1.78
N PRO A 134 -8.07 -10.19 1.96
CA PRO A 134 -7.36 -9.56 3.08
C PRO A 134 -7.67 -8.08 3.17
N LEU A 135 -7.82 -7.59 4.38
CA LEU A 135 -7.97 -6.16 4.62
C LEU A 135 -6.62 -5.54 4.96
N PRO A 136 -6.28 -4.40 4.37
CA PRO A 136 -5.20 -3.57 4.87
C PRO A 136 -5.56 -3.05 6.27
N VAL A 137 -4.65 -3.23 7.20
CA VAL A 137 -4.75 -2.74 8.57
C VAL A 137 -3.65 -1.71 8.76
N LEU A 138 -4.04 -0.49 9.08
CA LEU A 138 -3.11 0.61 9.37
C LEU A 138 -3.13 0.86 10.87
N HIS A 139 -1.96 0.88 11.50
CA HIS A 139 -1.82 1.09 12.94
C HIS A 139 -1.56 2.56 13.26
N ASP A 140 -2.04 3.03 14.42
CA ASP A 140 -1.71 4.34 14.95
C ASP A 140 -0.18 4.47 15.07
N PRO A 141 0.47 5.43 14.39
CA PRO A 141 1.92 5.58 14.44
C PRO A 141 2.44 6.22 15.73
N ARG A 142 1.56 6.58 16.68
CA ARG A 142 1.93 7.18 17.95
C ARG A 142 2.13 6.09 19.02
N PRO A 143 3.35 5.57 19.24
CA PRO A 143 3.56 4.41 20.12
C PRO A 143 3.12 4.68 21.56
N ALA A 144 3.24 5.93 22.04
CA ALA A 144 2.81 6.30 23.37
C ALA A 144 1.29 6.24 23.59
N ALA A 145 0.50 6.35 22.53
CA ALA A 145 -0.96 6.23 22.64
C ALA A 145 -1.40 4.81 23.05
N LEU A 146 -0.63 3.79 22.70
CA LEU A 146 -0.91 2.40 23.06
C LEU A 146 -0.72 2.11 24.55
N ILE A 147 0.16 2.86 25.25
CA ILE A 147 0.47 2.67 26.67
C ILE A 147 -0.70 3.11 27.56
N CYS A 148 -1.45 4.11 27.11
CA CYS A 148 -2.57 4.70 27.85
C CYS A 148 -3.93 4.38 27.20
N ALA A 149 -4.04 3.27 26.52
CA ALA A 149 -5.26 2.90 25.79
C ALA A 149 -6.45 2.69 26.75
N LEU A 150 -7.56 3.30 26.38
CA LEU A 150 -8.86 3.08 26.99
C LEU A 150 -9.78 2.39 25.98
N PRO A 151 -10.83 1.69 26.44
CA PRO A 151 -11.82 1.11 25.52
C PRO A 151 -12.46 2.17 24.63
N GLU A 152 -12.56 1.87 23.34
CA GLU A 152 -13.28 2.73 22.39
C GLU A 152 -14.80 2.74 22.68
N LYS A 153 -15.46 3.88 22.48
CA LYS A 153 -16.91 3.98 22.60
C LYS A 153 -17.67 3.19 21.54
N SER A 154 -17.07 3.09 20.36
CA SER A 154 -17.65 2.40 19.21
C SER A 154 -16.52 1.74 18.41
N GLY A 155 -16.66 0.45 18.12
CA GLY A 155 -15.75 -0.25 17.19
C GLY A 155 -16.11 -0.03 15.71
N LYS A 156 -17.08 0.85 15.39
CA LYS A 156 -17.51 1.13 14.01
C LYS A 156 -16.90 2.41 13.44
N ASP A 157 -16.61 3.37 14.29
CA ASP A 157 -16.13 4.68 13.89
C ASP A 157 -14.64 4.84 14.20
N VAL A 158 -13.88 5.40 13.26
CA VAL A 158 -12.49 5.78 13.52
C VAL A 158 -12.48 7.07 14.35
N THR A 159 -11.85 7.01 15.52
CA THR A 159 -11.77 8.12 16.47
C THR A 159 -10.32 8.29 16.95
N TYR A 160 -10.08 9.28 17.83
CA TYR A 160 -8.77 9.46 18.46
C TYR A 160 -8.35 8.30 19.39
N ALA A 161 -9.30 7.43 19.76
CA ALA A 161 -9.04 6.23 20.56
C ALA A 161 -8.69 5.01 19.71
N SER A 162 -8.92 5.07 18.39
CA SER A 162 -8.68 3.94 17.50
C SER A 162 -7.21 3.64 17.36
N GLN A 163 -6.82 2.41 17.65
CA GLN A 163 -5.44 1.93 17.56
C GLN A 163 -5.09 1.40 16.16
N ALA A 164 -6.09 1.00 15.39
CA ALA A 164 -5.94 0.51 14.03
C ALA A 164 -7.17 0.81 13.18
N ILE A 165 -6.94 0.96 11.87
CA ILE A 165 -7.97 1.15 10.86
C ILE A 165 -7.97 -0.06 9.93
N HIS A 166 -9.11 -0.72 9.81
CA HIS A 166 -9.34 -1.80 8.84
C HIS A 166 -10.00 -1.20 7.61
N TRP A 167 -9.25 -1.06 6.54
CA TRP A 167 -9.74 -0.45 5.32
C TRP A 167 -10.40 -1.47 4.40
N ARG A 168 -11.48 -1.06 3.73
CA ARG A 168 -12.17 -1.87 2.70
C ARG A 168 -12.08 -1.18 1.34
N PRO A 169 -10.92 -1.24 0.65
CA PRO A 169 -10.77 -0.59 -0.64
C PRO A 169 -11.61 -1.32 -1.70
N ASN A 170 -12.09 -0.57 -2.69
CA ASN A 170 -12.65 -1.14 -3.90
C ASN A 170 -11.57 -1.29 -4.99
N PRO A 171 -11.78 -2.13 -6.03
CA PRO A 171 -10.95 -2.05 -7.22
C PRO A 171 -10.97 -0.61 -7.77
N GLY A 172 -9.79 -0.05 -8.00
CA GLY A 172 -9.60 1.36 -8.39
C GLY A 172 -9.28 2.30 -7.24
N THR A 173 -9.39 1.88 -5.99
CA THR A 173 -8.97 2.73 -4.85
C THR A 173 -7.45 2.85 -4.83
N LEU A 174 -6.97 4.09 -4.85
CA LEU A 174 -5.58 4.51 -4.58
C LEU A 174 -5.49 4.99 -3.13
N ILE A 175 -4.57 4.43 -2.37
CA ILE A 175 -4.21 4.90 -1.03
C ILE A 175 -2.77 5.38 -1.06
N ILE A 176 -2.50 6.58 -0.54
CA ILE A 176 -1.16 7.12 -0.32
C ILE A 176 -1.04 7.50 1.16
N GLN A 177 0.03 7.05 1.79
CA GLN A 177 0.27 7.26 3.21
C GLN A 177 1.75 7.56 3.49
N PRO A 178 2.08 8.17 4.64
CA PRO A 178 3.45 8.24 5.10
C PRO A 178 4.06 6.84 5.25
N ALA A 179 5.29 6.66 4.79
CA ALA A 179 5.97 5.37 4.81
C ALA A 179 6.25 4.82 6.21
N TYR A 180 6.18 5.68 7.24
CA TYR A 180 6.34 5.30 8.65
C TYR A 180 5.08 4.67 9.27
N ILE A 181 3.92 4.70 8.58
CA ILE A 181 2.71 4.04 9.10
C ILE A 181 2.92 2.53 9.06
N THR A 182 2.88 1.93 10.25
CA THR A 182 2.89 0.48 10.38
C THR A 182 1.60 -0.09 9.79
N HIS A 183 1.75 -1.07 8.89
CA HIS A 183 0.61 -1.69 8.24
C HIS A 183 0.84 -3.18 8.00
N GLN A 184 -0.26 -3.90 7.76
CA GLN A 184 -0.26 -5.33 7.48
C GLN A 184 -1.46 -5.71 6.61
N TYR A 185 -1.42 -6.90 6.04
CA TYR A 185 -2.59 -7.56 5.48
C TYR A 185 -2.90 -8.80 6.29
N SER A 186 -4.13 -8.92 6.78
CA SER A 186 -4.62 -10.13 7.46
C SER A 186 -4.59 -11.32 6.51
N VAL A 187 -4.58 -12.52 7.07
CA VAL A 187 -4.71 -13.74 6.27
C VAL A 187 -6.05 -13.75 5.56
N GLY A 188 -6.02 -13.91 4.23
CA GLY A 188 -7.22 -13.97 3.41
C GLY A 188 -7.84 -15.37 3.40
N GLY A 189 -9.16 -15.40 3.29
CA GLY A 189 -9.91 -16.62 3.03
C GLY A 189 -9.77 -17.14 1.59
N PRO A 190 -10.21 -18.37 1.31
CA PRO A 190 -10.22 -18.92 -0.04
C PRO A 190 -11.25 -18.19 -0.90
N ASN A 191 -10.86 -17.74 -2.10
CA ASN A 191 -11.83 -17.27 -3.09
C ASN A 191 -11.17 -16.74 -4.39
N LYS A 192 -11.46 -15.49 -4.76
CA LYS A 192 -10.90 -14.84 -5.94
C LYS A 192 -9.55 -14.23 -5.60
N PRO A 193 -8.66 -14.08 -6.58
CA PRO A 193 -7.37 -13.42 -6.36
C PRO A 193 -7.56 -12.03 -5.78
N PHE A 194 -6.73 -11.66 -4.80
CA PHE A 194 -6.60 -10.30 -4.30
C PHE A 194 -5.34 -9.70 -4.90
N ARG A 195 -5.48 -8.64 -5.71
CA ARG A 195 -4.38 -8.05 -6.47
C ARG A 195 -4.31 -6.56 -6.22
N PHE A 196 -3.09 -6.05 -6.03
CA PHE A 196 -2.80 -4.62 -5.94
C PHE A 196 -1.40 -4.30 -6.47
N ILE A 197 -1.19 -3.03 -6.85
CA ILE A 197 0.13 -2.46 -7.03
C ILE A 197 0.53 -1.81 -5.73
N HIS A 198 1.74 -2.05 -5.29
CA HIS A 198 2.39 -1.31 -4.22
C HIS A 198 3.52 -0.45 -4.78
N PHE A 199 3.76 0.71 -4.17
CA PHE A 199 4.88 1.57 -4.51
C PHE A 199 5.40 2.31 -3.28
N ASN A 200 6.70 2.56 -3.29
CA ASN A 200 7.38 3.41 -2.33
C ASN A 200 8.10 4.54 -3.06
N ILE A 201 8.08 5.72 -2.45
CA ILE A 201 8.68 6.93 -3.02
C ILE A 201 9.57 7.58 -1.97
N GLN A 202 10.75 7.95 -2.42
CA GLN A 202 11.70 8.77 -1.69
C GLN A 202 11.84 10.13 -2.35
N ALA A 203 11.82 11.20 -1.55
CA ALA A 203 12.24 12.53 -1.96
C ALA A 203 13.74 12.65 -1.75
N ILE A 204 14.51 12.78 -2.82
CA ILE A 204 15.98 12.85 -2.81
C ILE A 204 16.43 14.24 -3.21
N GLU A 205 17.40 14.82 -2.53
CA GLU A 205 17.96 16.10 -2.95
C GLU A 205 18.58 16.02 -4.34
N LYS A 206 18.27 16.97 -5.20
CA LYS A 206 18.73 17.02 -6.60
C LYS A 206 20.25 16.98 -6.75
N ARG A 207 21.02 17.43 -5.73
CA ARG A 207 22.49 17.36 -5.76
C ARG A 207 23.02 15.92 -5.82
N PHE A 208 22.32 14.97 -5.23
CA PHE A 208 22.71 13.55 -5.25
C PHE A 208 22.38 12.83 -6.56
N MET A 209 21.51 13.43 -7.42
CA MET A 209 21.19 12.86 -8.74
C MET A 209 22.22 13.21 -9.83
N ARG A 210 23.12 14.16 -9.57
CA ARG A 210 24.13 14.62 -10.55
C ARG A 210 25.42 13.81 -10.53
N SER A 211 25.49 12.77 -9.70
CA SER A 211 26.70 11.96 -9.47
C SER A 211 26.65 10.56 -10.11
N GLN A 212 25.70 10.32 -11.03
CA GLN A 212 25.60 9.04 -11.76
C GLN A 212 25.77 9.25 -13.26
#